data_09edfec136f0bbb444444aaadc1f3137
#
_entry.id   09edfec136f0bbb444444aaadc1f3137
#
_cell.length_a   1.000
_cell.length_b   1.000
_cell.length_c   1.000
_cell.angle_alpha   90.00
_cell.angle_beta   90.00
_cell.angle_gamma   90.00
#
_symmetry.space_group_name_H-M   'P 1'
#
loop_
_entity.id
_entity.type
_entity.pdbx_description
1 polymer ?
#
loop_
_entity_poly.entity_id
_entity_poly.type
_entity_poly.pdbx_seq_one_letter_code
_entity_poly.pdbx_strand_id
1 'polypeptide(L)'
;VSPTRAPPLHTNADYGIWTGHTASVYPGGPAATGPPFPGARPGARKLSALSRFHEPQHPDFQRLNASIAFDQRLWPQDVAQSRAHARMLADRGIISSEDRDALIAGLGEVERELREGTFPFRDDDEDIHMAVERRLTEIAGAVGGRLHTARSRNDQVVTDLAMYTRDSARRAQREIRGLMEVVLSRAEQHIDWPMPGYTHLQRAQPVYLGHHLLAYFWMLARDRSRFAFTESESGRLPLGSGALAGVNFDTDRGQVAEALGFESVTPNSIDGVSGRDFILDYLSAAATCSTHLSRLGAELVLWSSSEFGFCELPDAWSSGSSIMPQKKNPDAAELLRAKAPRVVGHLSAFHGVMHALPLTYNKDLQEDKEHLFDSVDTLELTLAAAGGMLAGVRFNRERMRDAASDEMIAATDIADLLVKLGLPFREAHGVVAGLVRTAVDSGRALSELSGPEISLVNPLLAEHTQELHSVLEQSSWLESKVSEGGTSLARVREQLELARAELGDRDE
;
A
#
# COMPACT_ATOMS: atom_id res chain seq x y z
N VAL A 1 -34.39 -28.06 41.28
CA VAL A 1 -35.39 -27.52 40.37
C VAL A 1 -34.88 -27.78 38.97
N SER A 2 -35.61 -28.65 38.23
CA SER A 2 -35.27 -29.28 36.96
C SER A 2 -35.17 -28.33 35.76
N PRO A 3 -34.41 -28.73 34.70
CA PRO A 3 -34.25 -27.92 33.50
C PRO A 3 -35.40 -28.15 32.50
N THR A 4 -35.84 -27.05 31.88
CA THR A 4 -36.83 -27.04 30.80
C THR A 4 -36.18 -27.35 29.45
N ARG A 5 -36.82 -28.26 28.70
CA ARG A 5 -36.46 -28.77 27.37
C ARG A 5 -36.64 -27.67 26.29
N ALA A 6 -35.69 -27.67 25.33
CA ALA A 6 -35.84 -26.99 24.05
C ALA A 6 -36.69 -27.80 23.06
N PRO A 7 -37.44 -27.16 22.13
CA PRO A 7 -38.26 -27.83 21.13
C PRO A 7 -37.41 -28.34 19.92
N PRO A 8 -37.94 -29.31 19.14
CA PRO A 8 -37.19 -30.02 18.10
C PRO A 8 -37.07 -29.20 16.77
N LEU A 9 -35.94 -29.32 16.11
CA LEU A 9 -35.67 -28.83 14.75
C LEU A 9 -36.45 -29.67 13.72
N HIS A 10 -37.26 -29.04 12.92
CA HIS A 10 -37.86 -29.62 11.71
C HIS A 10 -36.83 -29.72 10.59
N THR A 11 -36.52 -30.90 10.16
CA THR A 11 -35.90 -31.25 8.88
C THR A 11 -37.00 -31.33 7.84
N ASN A 12 -36.86 -30.52 6.75
CA ASN A 12 -37.17 -30.89 5.35
C ASN A 12 -37.09 -29.64 4.48
N ALA A 13 -36.15 -29.60 3.56
CA ALA A 13 -36.26 -28.81 2.33
C ALA A 13 -35.52 -29.53 1.23
N ASP A 14 -36.30 -30.01 0.28
CA ASP A 14 -35.88 -30.65 -0.98
C ASP A 14 -34.96 -29.76 -1.82
N TYR A 15 -33.84 -30.26 -2.25
CA TYR A 15 -33.06 -29.69 -3.32
C TYR A 15 -33.64 -30.09 -4.66
N GLY A 16 -34.47 -29.24 -5.23
CA GLY A 16 -34.94 -29.34 -6.61
C GLY A 16 -33.82 -29.03 -7.59
N ILE A 17 -33.52 -30.00 -8.45
CA ILE A 17 -32.62 -29.87 -9.59
C ILE A 17 -33.27 -28.96 -10.63
N TRP A 18 -32.63 -27.81 -10.91
CA TRP A 18 -33.03 -26.93 -11.99
C TRP A 18 -32.40 -27.39 -13.31
N THR A 19 -33.18 -28.09 -14.14
CA THR A 19 -32.98 -28.22 -15.57
C THR A 19 -33.93 -27.26 -16.28
N GLY A 20 -33.39 -26.25 -16.96
CA GLY A 20 -34.22 -25.33 -17.73
C GLY A 20 -33.40 -24.37 -18.58
N HIS A 21 -33.23 -24.74 -19.85
CA HIS A 21 -32.76 -23.84 -20.89
C HIS A 21 -33.69 -22.63 -21.06
N THR A 22 -33.13 -21.40 -20.99
CA THR A 22 -33.62 -20.29 -21.80
C THR A 22 -32.45 -19.40 -22.19
N ALA A 23 -32.13 -19.41 -23.45
CA ALA A 23 -31.23 -18.46 -24.09
C ALA A 23 -31.83 -17.05 -24.02
N SER A 24 -31.16 -16.11 -23.36
CA SER A 24 -31.43 -14.68 -23.50
C SER A 24 -30.39 -14.08 -24.43
N VAL A 25 -30.85 -13.62 -25.58
CA VAL A 25 -30.08 -12.94 -26.61
C VAL A 25 -29.81 -11.52 -26.17
N TYR A 26 -28.54 -11.16 -25.93
CA TYR A 26 -28.09 -9.77 -25.90
C TYR A 26 -27.59 -9.39 -27.30
N PRO A 27 -28.04 -8.25 -27.88
CA PRO A 27 -27.56 -7.81 -29.18
C PRO A 27 -26.10 -7.36 -29.09
N GLY A 28 -25.28 -7.91 -30.00
CA GLY A 28 -23.87 -7.62 -30.09
C GLY A 28 -23.57 -6.17 -30.45
N GLY A 29 -22.72 -5.54 -29.65
CA GLY A 29 -21.94 -4.38 -30.08
C GLY A 29 -20.79 -4.84 -31.00
N PRO A 30 -20.25 -3.98 -31.88
CA PRO A 30 -19.28 -4.39 -32.89
C PRO A 30 -17.96 -4.82 -32.20
N ALA A 31 -17.49 -6.02 -32.54
CA ALA A 31 -16.18 -6.52 -32.20
C ALA A 31 -15.11 -5.59 -32.77
N ALA A 32 -14.24 -5.07 -31.92
CA ALA A 32 -13.03 -4.39 -32.34
C ALA A 32 -12.12 -5.40 -33.06
N THR A 33 -12.16 -5.36 -34.40
CA THR A 33 -11.23 -6.08 -35.26
C THR A 33 -9.90 -5.36 -35.25
N GLY A 34 -9.01 -5.73 -34.32
CA GLY A 34 -7.59 -5.49 -34.47
C GLY A 34 -7.08 -6.30 -35.70
N PRO A 35 -6.05 -5.83 -36.40
CA PRO A 35 -5.52 -6.54 -37.53
C PRO A 35 -5.07 -7.95 -37.14
N PRO A 36 -5.35 -8.98 -37.95
CA PRO A 36 -4.89 -10.32 -37.66
C PRO A 36 -3.35 -10.33 -37.73
N PHE A 37 -2.74 -10.82 -36.64
CA PHE A 37 -1.32 -11.13 -36.66
C PHE A 37 -1.01 -12.06 -37.84
N PRO A 38 0.04 -11.80 -38.63
CA PRO A 38 0.39 -12.67 -39.76
C PRO A 38 0.66 -14.07 -39.25
N GLY A 39 -0.09 -15.04 -39.73
CA GLY A 39 0.01 -16.43 -39.34
C GLY A 39 1.41 -16.95 -39.61
N ALA A 40 2.18 -17.17 -38.58
CA ALA A 40 3.40 -17.92 -38.61
C ALA A 40 3.06 -19.37 -39.02
N ARG A 41 3.60 -19.84 -40.16
CA ARG A 41 3.56 -21.26 -40.52
C ARG A 41 4.22 -22.03 -39.38
N PRO A 42 3.66 -23.18 -38.92
CA PRO A 42 4.32 -23.96 -37.92
C PRO A 42 5.60 -24.55 -38.54
N GLY A 43 6.74 -23.92 -38.27
CA GLY A 43 8.04 -24.50 -38.48
C GLY A 43 8.16 -25.66 -37.50
N ALA A 44 8.36 -26.88 -38.00
CA ALA A 44 8.61 -28.04 -37.17
C ALA A 44 9.83 -27.76 -36.26
N ARG A 45 9.58 -27.41 -34.98
CA ARG A 45 10.63 -27.28 -33.98
C ARG A 45 11.36 -28.60 -33.88
N LYS A 46 12.67 -28.61 -34.08
CA LYS A 46 13.53 -29.75 -33.75
C LYS A 46 13.43 -29.95 -32.25
N LEU A 47 12.91 -31.12 -31.80
CA LEU A 47 13.03 -31.57 -30.42
C LEU A 47 14.49 -31.38 -29.98
N SER A 48 14.73 -30.76 -28.87
CA SER A 48 16.07 -30.67 -28.29
C SER A 48 16.58 -32.10 -28.06
N ALA A 49 17.74 -32.41 -28.57
CA ALA A 49 18.39 -33.72 -28.37
C ALA A 49 18.63 -34.05 -26.87
N LEU A 50 18.45 -33.06 -25.99
CA LEU A 50 18.62 -33.14 -24.54
C LEU A 50 17.27 -33.38 -23.80
N SER A 51 16.13 -33.41 -24.49
CA SER A 51 14.82 -33.68 -23.88
C SER A 51 14.47 -35.16 -23.87
N ARG A 52 13.92 -35.65 -22.73
CA ARG A 52 13.32 -37.00 -22.65
C ARG A 52 11.93 -37.10 -23.31
N PHE A 53 11.37 -35.97 -23.75
CA PHE A 53 10.03 -35.93 -24.35
C PHE A 53 10.10 -36.27 -25.83
N HIS A 54 9.10 -37.02 -26.28
CA HIS A 54 8.99 -37.49 -27.67
C HIS A 54 8.10 -36.57 -28.53
N GLU A 55 7.35 -35.69 -27.89
CA GLU A 55 6.43 -34.76 -28.54
C GLU A 55 6.78 -33.29 -28.16
N PRO A 56 6.55 -32.34 -29.07
CA PRO A 56 6.66 -30.93 -28.75
C PRO A 56 5.53 -30.51 -27.77
N GLN A 57 5.79 -29.51 -26.97
CA GLN A 57 4.78 -28.93 -26.09
C GLN A 57 3.59 -28.40 -26.91
N HIS A 58 2.36 -28.56 -26.39
CA HIS A 58 1.17 -27.98 -26.97
C HIS A 58 1.27 -26.45 -26.98
N PRO A 59 0.85 -25.74 -28.03
CA PRO A 59 0.94 -24.28 -28.10
C PRO A 59 0.23 -23.56 -26.94
N ASP A 60 -0.92 -24.06 -26.50
CA ASP A 60 -1.63 -23.45 -25.37
C ASP A 60 -0.89 -23.67 -24.04
N PHE A 61 -0.21 -24.83 -23.89
CA PHE A 61 0.65 -25.04 -22.74
C PHE A 61 1.87 -24.08 -22.74
N GLN A 62 2.48 -23.83 -23.89
CA GLN A 62 3.56 -22.86 -24.02
C GLN A 62 3.09 -21.45 -23.61
N ARG A 63 1.90 -21.04 -24.05
CA ARG A 63 1.30 -19.75 -23.67
C ARG A 63 0.99 -19.68 -22.17
N LEU A 64 0.43 -20.74 -21.59
CA LEU A 64 0.13 -20.84 -20.16
C LEU A 64 1.40 -20.80 -19.30
N ASN A 65 2.47 -21.41 -19.80
CA ASN A 65 3.74 -21.55 -19.10
C ASN A 65 4.64 -20.32 -19.19
N ALA A 66 4.48 -19.48 -20.22
CA ALA A 66 5.33 -18.32 -20.45
C ALA A 66 5.02 -17.17 -19.48
N SER A 67 6.07 -16.59 -18.91
CA SER A 67 6.01 -15.44 -17.99
C SER A 67 6.72 -14.19 -18.52
N ILE A 68 7.39 -14.29 -19.69
CA ILE A 68 8.18 -13.19 -20.26
C ILE A 68 7.42 -11.88 -20.38
N ALA A 69 6.09 -11.92 -20.57
CA ALA A 69 5.26 -10.72 -20.72
C ALA A 69 5.29 -9.81 -19.48
N PHE A 70 5.47 -10.37 -18.30
CA PHE A 70 5.50 -9.62 -17.04
C PHE A 70 6.83 -9.73 -16.29
N ASP A 71 7.58 -10.82 -16.41
CA ASP A 71 8.83 -11.01 -15.66
C ASP A 71 10.05 -10.34 -16.30
N GLN A 72 9.94 -9.86 -17.55
CA GLN A 72 11.01 -9.10 -18.20
C GLN A 72 11.54 -7.94 -17.36
N ARG A 73 10.72 -7.38 -16.43
CA ARG A 73 11.16 -6.32 -15.52
C ARG A 73 12.24 -6.73 -14.52
N LEU A 74 12.46 -8.04 -14.33
CA LEU A 74 13.51 -8.57 -13.45
C LEU A 74 14.90 -8.59 -14.10
N TRP A 75 15.06 -8.19 -15.35
CA TRP A 75 16.37 -8.22 -16.03
C TRP A 75 17.51 -7.52 -15.27
N PRO A 76 17.28 -6.39 -14.53
CA PRO A 76 18.38 -5.76 -13.79
C PRO A 76 18.90 -6.67 -12.67
N GLN A 77 18.00 -7.38 -11.98
CA GLN A 77 18.34 -8.29 -10.90
C GLN A 77 19.05 -9.53 -11.46
N ASP A 78 18.52 -10.12 -12.54
CA ASP A 78 19.11 -11.31 -13.17
C ASP A 78 20.52 -11.04 -13.70
N VAL A 79 20.75 -9.91 -14.36
CA VAL A 79 22.09 -9.54 -14.85
C VAL A 79 23.06 -9.29 -13.69
N ALA A 80 22.62 -8.59 -12.64
CA ALA A 80 23.46 -8.33 -11.46
C ALA A 80 23.82 -9.64 -10.74
N GLN A 81 22.83 -10.50 -10.52
CA GLN A 81 23.00 -11.83 -9.93
C GLN A 81 23.97 -12.68 -10.77
N SER A 82 23.76 -12.74 -12.08
CA SER A 82 24.58 -13.51 -13.01
C SER A 82 26.04 -13.05 -13.04
N ARG A 83 26.30 -11.76 -12.93
CA ARG A 83 27.67 -11.22 -12.80
C ARG A 83 28.35 -11.62 -11.49
N ALA A 84 27.63 -11.52 -10.38
CA ALA A 84 28.12 -11.93 -9.06
C ALA A 84 28.42 -13.43 -9.04
N HIS A 85 27.53 -14.24 -9.60
CA HIS A 85 27.71 -15.69 -9.73
C HIS A 85 28.91 -16.06 -10.60
N ALA A 86 29.08 -15.44 -11.76
CA ALA A 86 30.23 -15.70 -12.65
C ALA A 86 31.59 -15.37 -11.97
N ARG A 87 31.64 -14.29 -11.18
CA ARG A 87 32.84 -13.95 -10.40
C ARG A 87 33.16 -15.01 -9.36
N MET A 88 32.15 -15.39 -8.57
CA MET A 88 32.30 -16.43 -7.55
C MET A 88 32.75 -17.76 -8.17
N LEU A 89 32.18 -18.20 -9.30
CA LEU A 89 32.59 -19.42 -9.97
C LEU A 89 34.08 -19.42 -10.36
N ALA A 90 34.56 -18.28 -10.85
CA ALA A 90 35.97 -18.15 -11.21
C ALA A 90 36.88 -18.10 -9.97
N ASP A 91 36.54 -17.34 -8.95
CA ASP A 91 37.28 -17.19 -7.71
C ASP A 91 37.39 -18.53 -6.95
N ARG A 92 36.37 -19.41 -7.12
CA ARG A 92 36.40 -20.78 -6.60
C ARG A 92 37.06 -21.80 -7.57
N GLY A 93 37.56 -21.35 -8.72
CA GLY A 93 38.20 -22.22 -9.72
C GLY A 93 37.28 -23.20 -10.43
N ILE A 94 35.94 -22.94 -10.37
CA ILE A 94 34.94 -23.76 -11.07
C ILE A 94 34.89 -23.47 -12.55
N ILE A 95 35.15 -22.22 -12.95
CA ILE A 95 35.39 -21.80 -14.32
C ILE A 95 36.70 -21.03 -14.39
N SER A 96 37.26 -20.83 -15.59
CA SER A 96 38.48 -20.04 -15.73
C SER A 96 38.23 -18.52 -15.62
N SER A 97 39.28 -17.75 -15.39
CA SER A 97 39.21 -16.27 -15.42
C SER A 97 38.82 -15.74 -16.80
N GLU A 98 39.28 -16.41 -17.87
CA GLU A 98 38.93 -16.05 -19.25
C GLU A 98 37.43 -16.27 -19.51
N ASP A 99 36.84 -17.37 -18.97
CA ASP A 99 35.40 -17.62 -19.06
C ASP A 99 34.61 -16.55 -18.33
N ARG A 100 35.00 -16.21 -17.07
CA ARG A 100 34.41 -15.13 -16.30
C ARG A 100 34.41 -13.81 -17.09
N ASP A 101 35.54 -13.43 -17.67
CA ASP A 101 35.68 -12.16 -18.38
C ASP A 101 34.80 -12.12 -19.64
N ALA A 102 34.68 -13.24 -20.34
CA ALA A 102 33.79 -13.38 -21.49
C ALA A 102 32.32 -13.33 -21.08
N LEU A 103 31.92 -13.97 -19.96
CA LEU A 103 30.58 -13.92 -19.41
C LEU A 103 30.19 -12.49 -18.96
N ILE A 104 31.08 -11.79 -18.24
CA ILE A 104 30.87 -10.43 -17.80
C ILE A 104 30.71 -9.46 -18.96
N ALA A 105 31.57 -9.59 -19.99
CA ALA A 105 31.48 -8.79 -21.19
C ALA A 105 30.17 -9.04 -21.96
N GLY A 106 29.80 -10.32 -22.13
CA GLY A 106 28.54 -10.71 -22.75
C GLY A 106 27.31 -10.20 -22.00
N LEU A 107 27.28 -10.31 -20.66
CA LEU A 107 26.23 -9.75 -19.81
C LEU A 107 26.18 -8.21 -19.89
N GLY A 108 27.30 -7.54 -20.13
CA GLY A 108 27.35 -6.10 -20.40
C GLY A 108 26.63 -5.71 -21.69
N GLU A 109 26.78 -6.50 -22.72
CA GLU A 109 26.08 -6.28 -23.99
C GLU A 109 24.56 -6.59 -23.86
N VAL A 110 24.19 -7.68 -23.18
CA VAL A 110 22.80 -8.01 -22.86
C VAL A 110 22.13 -6.87 -22.10
N GLU A 111 22.79 -6.35 -21.05
CA GLU A 111 22.30 -5.21 -20.28
C GLU A 111 22.10 -3.96 -21.13
N ARG A 112 23.04 -3.68 -22.02
CA ARG A 112 22.93 -2.54 -22.93
C ARG A 112 21.72 -2.66 -23.83
N GLU A 113 21.54 -3.82 -24.46
CA GLU A 113 20.40 -4.09 -25.36
C GLU A 113 19.05 -3.96 -24.61
N LEU A 114 18.94 -4.49 -23.38
CA LEU A 114 17.74 -4.40 -22.57
C LEU A 114 17.44 -2.94 -22.15
N ARG A 115 18.46 -2.19 -21.76
CA ARG A 115 18.33 -0.78 -21.37
C ARG A 115 17.93 0.11 -22.56
N GLU A 116 18.44 -0.17 -23.74
CA GLU A 116 18.14 0.59 -24.97
C GLU A 116 16.85 0.12 -25.66
N GLY A 117 16.21 -0.95 -25.18
CA GLY A 117 15.00 -1.53 -25.80
C GLY A 117 15.28 -2.21 -27.16
N THR A 118 16.52 -2.62 -27.39
CA THR A 118 16.98 -3.28 -28.63
C THR A 118 17.18 -4.78 -28.48
N PHE A 119 16.90 -5.33 -27.29
CA PHE A 119 17.05 -6.75 -26.99
C PHE A 119 16.15 -7.59 -27.90
N PRO A 120 16.69 -8.62 -28.60
CA PRO A 120 15.92 -9.41 -29.56
C PRO A 120 15.12 -10.52 -28.85
N PHE A 121 14.02 -10.15 -28.20
CA PHE A 121 13.09 -11.13 -27.63
C PHE A 121 12.55 -12.05 -28.72
N ARG A 122 12.27 -13.30 -28.37
CA ARG A 122 11.73 -14.32 -29.26
C ARG A 122 10.41 -14.87 -28.71
N ASP A 123 9.56 -15.35 -29.59
CA ASP A 123 8.29 -15.99 -29.25
C ASP A 123 8.45 -17.24 -28.39
N ASP A 124 9.65 -17.82 -28.37
CA ASP A 124 10.00 -19.01 -27.59
C ASP A 124 10.77 -18.72 -26.29
N ASP A 125 11.00 -17.48 -25.95
CA ASP A 125 11.50 -17.12 -24.64
C ASP A 125 10.38 -17.35 -23.60
N GLU A 126 10.56 -18.32 -22.71
CA GLU A 126 9.59 -18.66 -21.67
C GLU A 126 9.58 -17.59 -20.57
N ASP A 127 10.77 -17.19 -20.12
CA ASP A 127 10.99 -16.21 -19.06
C ASP A 127 12.22 -15.33 -19.38
N ILE A 128 12.42 -14.26 -18.61
CA ILE A 128 13.55 -13.34 -18.80
C ILE A 128 14.90 -14.04 -18.60
N HIS A 129 14.99 -14.99 -17.69
CA HIS A 129 16.21 -15.72 -17.38
C HIS A 129 16.64 -16.57 -18.57
N MET A 130 15.71 -17.25 -19.23
CA MET A 130 15.96 -18.01 -20.46
C MET A 130 16.37 -17.08 -21.61
N ALA A 131 15.70 -15.93 -21.74
CA ALA A 131 16.02 -14.94 -22.76
C ALA A 131 17.45 -14.39 -22.59
N VAL A 132 17.84 -14.04 -21.37
CA VAL A 132 19.20 -13.57 -21.02
C VAL A 132 20.24 -14.66 -21.29
N GLU A 133 20.02 -15.88 -20.84
CA GLU A 133 20.95 -17.01 -21.04
C GLU A 133 21.13 -17.35 -22.53
N ARG A 134 20.03 -17.36 -23.29
CA ARG A 134 20.08 -17.53 -24.76
C ARG A 134 20.89 -16.42 -25.42
N ARG A 135 20.59 -15.15 -25.10
CA ARG A 135 21.29 -14.03 -25.73
C ARG A 135 22.79 -13.99 -25.36
N LEU A 136 23.10 -14.28 -24.10
CA LEU A 136 24.47 -14.42 -23.64
C LEU A 136 25.22 -15.50 -24.43
N THR A 137 24.58 -16.65 -24.69
CA THR A 137 25.16 -17.73 -25.47
C THR A 137 25.39 -17.34 -26.94
N GLU A 138 24.51 -16.53 -27.52
CA GLU A 138 24.67 -15.98 -28.87
C GLU A 138 25.90 -15.05 -28.96
N ILE A 139 26.13 -14.25 -27.90
CA ILE A 139 27.24 -13.27 -27.84
C ILE A 139 28.55 -13.96 -27.47
N ALA A 140 28.58 -14.73 -26.38
CA ALA A 140 29.79 -15.33 -25.82
C ALA A 140 30.12 -16.74 -26.37
N GLY A 141 29.27 -17.29 -27.25
CA GLY A 141 29.41 -18.64 -27.76
C GLY A 141 29.23 -19.71 -26.69
N ALA A 142 29.93 -20.83 -26.78
CA ALA A 142 29.79 -21.96 -25.85
C ALA A 142 30.09 -21.61 -24.38
N VAL A 143 30.82 -20.55 -24.12
CA VAL A 143 31.13 -20.06 -22.77
C VAL A 143 29.84 -19.58 -22.05
N GLY A 144 28.87 -19.03 -22.80
CA GLY A 144 27.57 -18.60 -22.22
C GLY A 144 26.89 -19.68 -21.40
N GLY A 145 26.93 -20.93 -21.85
CA GLY A 145 26.34 -22.06 -21.12
C GLY A 145 27.02 -22.40 -19.78
N ARG A 146 28.25 -21.92 -19.53
CA ARG A 146 28.95 -22.14 -18.24
C ARG A 146 28.35 -21.31 -17.10
N LEU A 147 27.62 -20.25 -17.41
CA LEU A 147 26.97 -19.42 -16.39
C LEU A 147 25.99 -20.19 -15.53
N HIS A 148 25.33 -21.23 -16.07
CA HIS A 148 24.35 -22.03 -15.33
C HIS A 148 25.00 -23.05 -14.36
N THR A 149 26.33 -23.18 -14.36
CA THR A 149 27.05 -24.10 -13.45
C THR A 149 26.73 -23.77 -12.00
N ALA A 150 26.42 -24.80 -11.19
CA ALA A 150 26.07 -24.64 -9.77
C ALA A 150 24.88 -23.71 -9.48
N ARG A 151 23.93 -23.57 -10.41
CA ARG A 151 22.72 -22.77 -10.28
C ARG A 151 21.52 -23.54 -10.82
N SER A 152 20.35 -23.35 -10.19
CA SER A 152 19.06 -23.80 -10.71
C SER A 152 18.21 -22.58 -11.07
N ARG A 153 17.26 -22.76 -11.99
CA ARG A 153 16.22 -21.75 -12.23
C ARG A 153 15.47 -21.41 -10.93
N ASN A 154 15.30 -22.37 -10.02
CA ASN A 154 14.55 -22.17 -8.77
C ASN A 154 15.23 -21.16 -7.84
N ASP A 155 16.52 -21.32 -7.54
CA ASP A 155 17.24 -20.36 -6.68
C ASP A 155 17.56 -19.05 -7.41
N GLN A 156 17.68 -19.06 -8.73
CA GLN A 156 17.83 -17.86 -9.55
C GLN A 156 16.61 -16.93 -9.44
N VAL A 157 15.42 -17.46 -9.73
CA VAL A 157 14.18 -16.67 -9.74
C VAL A 157 13.88 -16.08 -8.37
N VAL A 158 13.98 -16.86 -7.29
CA VAL A 158 13.68 -16.36 -5.95
C VAL A 158 14.69 -15.30 -5.49
N THR A 159 15.95 -15.39 -5.93
CA THR A 159 16.97 -14.37 -5.63
C THR A 159 16.64 -13.05 -6.32
N ASP A 160 16.22 -13.09 -7.58
CA ASP A 160 15.81 -11.90 -8.31
C ASP A 160 14.57 -11.25 -7.69
N LEU A 161 13.61 -12.05 -7.26
CA LEU A 161 12.42 -11.56 -6.55
C LEU A 161 12.78 -10.95 -5.20
N ALA A 162 13.70 -11.54 -4.43
CA ALA A 162 14.16 -10.97 -3.17
C ALA A 162 14.85 -9.61 -3.39
N MET A 163 15.73 -9.49 -4.40
CA MET A 163 16.36 -8.22 -4.79
C MET A 163 15.32 -7.20 -5.23
N TYR A 164 14.38 -7.58 -6.09
CA TYR A 164 13.33 -6.70 -6.59
C TYR A 164 12.43 -6.19 -5.44
N THR A 165 12.02 -7.07 -4.53
CA THR A 165 11.18 -6.73 -3.38
C THR A 165 11.89 -5.78 -2.44
N ARG A 166 13.18 -6.06 -2.12
CA ARG A 166 14.03 -5.18 -1.33
C ARG A 166 14.13 -3.79 -1.92
N ASP A 167 14.42 -3.69 -3.21
CA ASP A 167 14.56 -2.42 -3.90
C ASP A 167 13.23 -1.66 -3.97
N SER A 168 12.12 -2.37 -4.13
CA SER A 168 10.77 -1.79 -4.11
C SER A 168 10.39 -1.30 -2.71
N ALA A 169 10.75 -2.03 -1.65
CA ALA A 169 10.55 -1.61 -0.27
C ALA A 169 11.34 -0.32 0.06
N ARG A 170 12.58 -0.22 -0.41
CA ARG A 170 13.40 1.01 -0.32
C ARG A 170 12.77 2.19 -1.05
N ARG A 171 12.23 1.97 -2.25
CA ARG A 171 11.51 3.03 -2.99
C ARG A 171 10.27 3.48 -2.23
N ALA A 172 9.44 2.55 -1.77
CA ALA A 172 8.24 2.86 -0.99
C ALA A 172 8.57 3.68 0.27
N GLN A 173 9.64 3.33 1.00
CA GLN A 173 10.10 4.11 2.17
C GLN A 173 10.45 5.56 1.80
N ARG A 174 11.16 5.77 0.68
CA ARG A 174 11.51 7.13 0.22
C ARG A 174 10.28 7.92 -0.20
N GLU A 175 9.35 7.32 -0.92
CA GLU A 175 8.12 7.98 -1.39
C GLU A 175 7.18 8.30 -0.22
N ILE A 176 7.05 7.39 0.74
CA ILE A 176 6.30 7.63 1.98
C ILE A 176 6.94 8.78 2.76
N ARG A 177 8.27 8.82 2.87
CA ARG A 177 8.98 9.93 3.52
C ARG A 177 8.67 11.26 2.83
N GLY A 178 8.73 11.30 1.48
CA GLY A 178 8.36 12.51 0.74
C GLY A 178 6.92 12.97 0.98
N LEU A 179 5.98 12.02 1.08
CA LEU A 179 4.60 12.34 1.45
C LEU A 179 4.49 12.83 2.90
N MET A 180 5.24 12.25 3.85
CA MET A 180 5.31 12.71 5.24
C MET A 180 5.82 14.15 5.34
N GLU A 181 6.82 14.51 4.55
CA GLU A 181 7.36 15.88 4.47
C GLU A 181 6.30 16.88 3.96
N VAL A 182 5.53 16.49 2.95
CA VAL A 182 4.40 17.29 2.45
C VAL A 182 3.34 17.47 3.54
N VAL A 183 2.92 16.37 4.19
CA VAL A 183 1.91 16.41 5.27
C VAL A 183 2.38 17.30 6.41
N LEU A 184 3.64 17.18 6.85
CA LEU A 184 4.23 18.00 7.90
C LEU A 184 4.22 19.48 7.55
N SER A 185 4.68 19.83 6.34
CA SER A 185 4.66 21.21 5.86
C SER A 185 3.24 21.81 5.82
N ARG A 186 2.25 21.01 5.39
CA ARG A 186 0.84 21.44 5.38
C ARG A 186 0.27 21.58 6.80
N ALA A 187 0.65 20.71 7.72
CA ALA A 187 0.25 20.81 9.12
C ALA A 187 0.81 22.09 9.78
N GLU A 188 2.06 22.44 9.52
CA GLU A 188 2.70 23.67 9.99
C GLU A 188 2.02 24.93 9.46
N GLN A 189 1.72 24.96 8.15
CA GLN A 189 1.04 26.10 7.50
C GLN A 189 -0.37 26.36 8.05
N HIS A 190 -1.02 25.34 8.61
CA HIS A 190 -2.42 25.39 9.07
C HIS A 190 -2.56 24.98 10.54
N ILE A 191 -1.52 25.21 11.33
CA ILE A 191 -1.40 24.76 12.72
C ILE A 191 -2.55 25.23 13.60
N ASP A 192 -3.03 26.46 13.38
CA ASP A 192 -4.04 27.18 14.19
C ASP A 192 -5.39 27.33 13.48
N TRP A 193 -5.65 26.55 12.42
CA TRP A 193 -6.91 26.62 11.69
C TRP A 193 -7.96 25.72 12.33
N PRO A 194 -8.99 26.28 12.99
CA PRO A 194 -10.04 25.46 13.59
C PRO A 194 -10.91 24.81 12.51
N MET A 195 -11.26 23.56 12.74
CA MET A 195 -12.21 22.80 11.94
C MET A 195 -13.05 21.88 12.86
N PRO A 196 -14.25 21.48 12.44
CA PRO A 196 -14.99 20.49 13.21
C PRO A 196 -14.37 19.11 13.08
N GLY A 197 -14.14 18.43 14.18
CA GLY A 197 -13.91 16.99 14.19
C GLY A 197 -15.25 16.26 14.01
N TYR A 198 -15.21 15.08 13.40
CA TYR A 198 -16.39 14.28 13.09
C TYR A 198 -16.31 12.89 13.71
N THR A 199 -17.44 12.47 14.30
CA THR A 199 -17.73 11.07 14.60
C THR A 199 -19.07 10.71 13.96
N HIS A 200 -19.20 9.54 13.33
CA HIS A 200 -20.41 9.15 12.59
C HIS A 200 -20.86 10.18 11.53
N LEU A 201 -19.93 10.93 10.94
CA LEU A 201 -20.18 12.08 10.07
C LEU A 201 -21.04 13.19 10.72
N GLN A 202 -21.18 13.19 12.05
CA GLN A 202 -21.77 14.27 12.81
C GLN A 202 -20.65 15.13 13.39
N ARG A 203 -20.88 16.46 13.45
CA ARG A 203 -19.95 17.38 14.13
C ARG A 203 -19.82 16.95 15.59
N ALA A 204 -18.59 16.84 16.03
CA ALA A 204 -18.25 16.47 17.40
C ALA A 204 -17.39 17.58 18.02
N GLN A 205 -16.22 17.26 18.56
CA GLN A 205 -15.32 18.25 19.12
C GLN A 205 -14.53 18.98 18.03
N PRO A 206 -14.24 20.28 18.12
CA PRO A 206 -13.40 20.98 17.19
C PRO A 206 -11.93 20.55 17.37
N VAL A 207 -11.20 20.59 16.28
CA VAL A 207 -9.75 20.31 16.24
C VAL A 207 -9.04 21.36 15.39
N TYR A 208 -7.73 21.47 15.49
CA TYR A 208 -6.97 22.20 14.51
C TYR A 208 -6.68 21.35 13.26
N LEU A 209 -6.71 21.97 12.07
CA LEU A 209 -6.38 21.27 10.81
C LEU A 209 -4.96 20.69 10.86
N GLY A 210 -3.99 21.41 11.45
CA GLY A 210 -2.64 20.88 11.66
C GLY A 210 -2.63 19.58 12.45
N HIS A 211 -3.41 19.51 13.52
CA HIS A 211 -3.58 18.28 14.30
C HIS A 211 -4.17 17.14 13.48
N HIS A 212 -5.21 17.41 12.70
CA HIS A 212 -5.85 16.40 11.85
C HIS A 212 -4.87 15.85 10.79
N LEU A 213 -4.10 16.74 10.14
CA LEU A 213 -3.09 16.33 9.16
C LEU A 213 -1.98 15.46 9.78
N LEU A 214 -1.54 15.78 11.02
CA LEU A 214 -0.55 14.98 11.73
C LEU A 214 -1.02 13.55 12.01
N ALA A 215 -2.33 13.28 12.06
CA ALA A 215 -2.83 11.90 12.15
C ALA A 215 -2.39 11.05 10.94
N TYR A 216 -2.41 11.63 9.73
CA TYR A 216 -1.88 10.96 8.52
C TYR A 216 -0.37 10.81 8.57
N PHE A 217 0.36 11.80 9.08
CA PHE A 217 1.81 11.69 9.29
C PHE A 217 2.16 10.42 10.09
N TRP A 218 1.50 10.22 11.22
CA TRP A 218 1.76 9.06 12.07
C TRP A 218 1.29 7.72 11.48
N MET A 219 0.29 7.72 10.60
CA MET A 219 -0.07 6.53 9.80
C MET A 219 1.06 6.18 8.85
N LEU A 220 1.56 7.16 8.11
CA LEU A 220 2.65 7.01 7.14
C LEU A 220 3.98 6.60 7.81
N ALA A 221 4.30 7.12 9.00
CA ALA A 221 5.47 6.71 9.77
C ALA A 221 5.44 5.20 10.09
N ARG A 222 4.28 4.69 10.50
CA ARG A 222 4.10 3.25 10.71
C ARG A 222 4.17 2.45 9.41
N ASP A 223 3.72 3.00 8.29
CA ASP A 223 3.83 2.34 6.99
C ASP A 223 5.29 2.26 6.54
N ARG A 224 6.07 3.34 6.69
CA ARG A 224 7.52 3.35 6.43
C ARG A 224 8.23 2.25 7.23
N SER A 225 7.89 2.07 8.50
CA SER A 225 8.45 1.02 9.36
C SER A 225 8.11 -0.40 8.87
N ARG A 226 6.90 -0.61 8.29
CA ARG A 226 6.54 -1.91 7.68
C ARG A 226 7.39 -2.22 6.45
N PHE A 227 7.65 -1.23 5.60
CA PHE A 227 8.54 -1.43 4.45
C PHE A 227 10.01 -1.61 4.87
N ALA A 228 10.47 -0.99 5.96
CA ALA A 228 11.79 -1.26 6.51
C ALA A 228 11.92 -2.72 7.00
N PHE A 229 10.88 -3.26 7.63
CA PHE A 229 10.82 -4.68 7.97
C PHE A 229 10.86 -5.58 6.72
N THR A 230 10.08 -5.26 5.69
CA THR A 230 10.08 -5.98 4.41
C THR A 230 11.47 -5.96 3.75
N GLU A 231 12.16 -4.83 3.78
CA GLU A 231 13.52 -4.70 3.27
C GLU A 231 14.48 -5.65 3.98
N SER A 232 14.44 -5.69 5.31
CA SER A 232 15.26 -6.59 6.12
C SER A 232 14.95 -8.07 5.84
N GLU A 233 13.68 -8.46 5.77
CA GLU A 233 13.30 -9.87 5.49
C GLU A 233 13.66 -10.29 4.05
N SER A 234 13.77 -9.35 3.11
CA SER A 234 14.31 -9.59 1.76
C SER A 234 15.84 -9.66 1.74
N GLY A 235 16.51 -9.50 2.86
CA GLY A 235 17.98 -9.40 3.01
C GLY A 235 18.72 -10.74 3.10
N ARG A 236 18.07 -11.88 2.86
CA ARG A 236 18.72 -13.21 2.91
C ARG A 236 18.85 -13.80 1.51
N LEU A 237 20.10 -14.14 1.12
CA LEU A 237 20.41 -14.67 -0.22
C LEU A 237 19.91 -16.12 -0.38
N PRO A 238 19.01 -16.43 -1.34
CA PRO A 238 18.63 -17.80 -1.67
C PRO A 238 19.62 -18.50 -2.60
N LEU A 239 20.35 -17.79 -3.46
CA LEU A 239 21.25 -18.35 -4.46
C LEU A 239 22.28 -19.32 -3.83
N GLY A 240 22.54 -20.42 -4.51
CA GLY A 240 23.35 -21.55 -4.01
C GLY A 240 22.52 -22.64 -3.31
N SER A 241 21.20 -22.46 -3.19
CA SER A 241 20.27 -23.51 -2.77
C SER A 241 20.07 -24.57 -3.86
N GLY A 242 20.45 -24.28 -5.09
CA GLY A 242 20.21 -25.15 -6.23
C GLY A 242 18.72 -25.37 -6.49
N ALA A 243 18.34 -26.55 -6.96
CA ALA A 243 16.91 -26.86 -7.13
C ALA A 243 16.15 -26.99 -5.79
N LEU A 244 16.80 -27.56 -4.76
CA LEU A 244 16.29 -27.73 -3.40
C LEU A 244 17.31 -28.25 -2.38
N ALA A 245 18.37 -28.93 -2.82
CA ALA A 245 19.27 -29.68 -1.95
C ALA A 245 20.69 -29.09 -1.85
N GLY A 246 20.87 -27.87 -2.34
CA GLY A 246 22.20 -27.28 -2.53
C GLY A 246 22.85 -27.75 -3.84
N VAL A 247 24.17 -27.55 -3.96
CA VAL A 247 24.94 -27.83 -5.19
C VAL A 247 26.20 -28.66 -4.87
N ASN A 248 26.69 -29.42 -5.85
CA ASN A 248 27.87 -30.31 -5.70
C ASN A 248 29.21 -29.60 -5.94
N PHE A 249 29.24 -28.27 -5.85
CA PHE A 249 30.43 -27.45 -6.06
C PHE A 249 30.77 -26.68 -4.78
N ASP A 250 32.05 -26.40 -4.58
CA ASP A 250 32.53 -25.58 -3.47
C ASP A 250 32.28 -24.08 -3.78
N THR A 251 31.02 -23.67 -3.71
CA THR A 251 30.60 -22.30 -3.97
C THR A 251 30.72 -21.44 -2.71
N ASP A 252 31.00 -20.14 -2.89
CA ASP A 252 31.01 -19.15 -1.83
C ASP A 252 29.74 -18.28 -1.88
N ARG A 253 28.71 -18.69 -1.13
CA ARG A 253 27.46 -17.95 -1.02
C ARG A 253 27.64 -16.61 -0.30
N GLY A 254 28.61 -16.51 0.64
CA GLY A 254 28.92 -15.28 1.35
C GLY A 254 29.44 -14.20 0.41
N GLN A 255 30.39 -14.55 -0.48
CA GLN A 255 30.88 -13.64 -1.52
C GLN A 255 29.76 -13.12 -2.42
N VAL A 256 28.81 -13.99 -2.81
CA VAL A 256 27.69 -13.56 -3.65
C VAL A 256 26.72 -12.67 -2.86
N ALA A 257 26.47 -12.99 -1.59
CA ALA A 257 25.63 -12.17 -0.72
C ALA A 257 26.19 -10.75 -0.58
N GLU A 258 27.48 -10.61 -0.29
CA GLU A 258 28.16 -9.32 -0.19
C GLU A 258 28.08 -8.54 -1.51
N ALA A 259 28.36 -9.19 -2.64
CA ALA A 259 28.35 -8.56 -3.97
C ALA A 259 26.95 -8.04 -4.38
N LEU A 260 25.88 -8.65 -3.88
CA LEU A 260 24.48 -8.30 -4.14
C LEU A 260 23.84 -7.49 -3.02
N GLY A 261 24.57 -7.18 -1.93
CA GLY A 261 24.11 -6.41 -0.80
C GLY A 261 23.06 -7.16 0.03
N PHE A 262 23.15 -8.50 0.13
CA PHE A 262 22.41 -9.29 1.09
C PHE A 262 23.13 -9.33 2.43
N GLU A 263 22.40 -9.31 3.54
CA GLU A 263 22.95 -9.31 4.89
C GLU A 263 23.47 -10.70 5.30
N SER A 264 22.86 -11.74 4.76
CA SER A 264 23.18 -13.13 5.08
C SER A 264 22.75 -14.09 3.97
N VAL A 265 23.02 -15.38 4.15
CA VAL A 265 22.52 -16.45 3.26
C VAL A 265 21.39 -17.21 3.94
N THR A 266 20.44 -17.74 3.16
CA THR A 266 19.38 -18.61 3.70
C THR A 266 20.00 -19.87 4.30
N PRO A 267 19.67 -20.23 5.54
CA PRO A 267 20.32 -21.35 6.26
C PRO A 267 19.88 -22.74 5.76
N ASN A 268 18.74 -22.82 5.11
CA ASN A 268 18.19 -24.09 4.58
C ASN A 268 17.85 -23.94 3.11
N SER A 269 18.34 -24.85 2.25
CA SER A 269 18.16 -24.77 0.79
C SER A 269 16.72 -25.05 0.34
N ILE A 270 15.95 -25.85 1.06
CA ILE A 270 14.53 -26.09 0.77
C ILE A 270 13.72 -24.84 1.04
N ASP A 271 13.93 -24.22 2.20
CA ASP A 271 13.33 -22.94 2.57
C ASP A 271 13.74 -21.84 1.59
N GLY A 272 15.03 -21.81 1.22
CA GLY A 272 15.58 -20.82 0.29
C GLY A 272 14.90 -20.81 -1.09
N VAL A 273 14.45 -21.95 -1.62
CA VAL A 273 13.76 -22.00 -2.92
C VAL A 273 12.24 -21.92 -2.81
N SER A 274 11.66 -22.23 -1.66
CA SER A 274 10.20 -22.23 -1.44
C SER A 274 9.69 -20.93 -0.79
N GLY A 275 10.50 -20.25 0.01
CA GLY A 275 10.09 -19.08 0.77
C GLY A 275 9.68 -17.90 -0.10
N ARG A 276 8.52 -17.32 0.20
CA ARG A 276 8.00 -16.09 -0.44
C ARG A 276 7.44 -15.12 0.61
N ASP A 277 7.82 -15.30 1.86
CA ASP A 277 7.32 -14.50 3.00
C ASP A 277 7.62 -13.01 2.78
N PHE A 278 8.80 -12.67 2.22
CA PHE A 278 9.16 -11.29 1.88
C PHE A 278 8.20 -10.62 0.88
N ILE A 279 7.55 -11.41 -0.02
CA ILE A 279 6.50 -10.91 -0.92
C ILE A 279 5.20 -10.68 -0.15
N LEU A 280 4.82 -11.61 0.74
CA LEU A 280 3.65 -11.44 1.61
C LEU A 280 3.81 -10.21 2.52
N ASP A 281 5.01 -9.98 3.06
CA ASP A 281 5.34 -8.81 3.87
C ASP A 281 5.19 -7.51 3.07
N TYR A 282 5.71 -7.48 1.83
CA TYR A 282 5.52 -6.35 0.93
C TYR A 282 4.05 -6.07 0.65
N LEU A 283 3.30 -7.10 0.26
CA LEU A 283 1.87 -6.99 -0.06
C LEU A 283 1.05 -6.54 1.15
N SER A 284 1.40 -7.01 2.36
CA SER A 284 0.76 -6.61 3.61
C SER A 284 1.04 -5.14 3.94
N ALA A 285 2.29 -4.70 3.80
CA ALA A 285 2.69 -3.30 3.98
C ALA A 285 1.98 -2.40 2.97
N ALA A 286 1.96 -2.79 1.69
CA ALA A 286 1.31 -2.07 0.60
C ALA A 286 -0.22 -1.98 0.79
N ALA A 287 -0.88 -3.06 1.20
CA ALA A 287 -2.32 -3.09 1.48
C ALA A 287 -2.69 -2.16 2.63
N THR A 288 -1.88 -2.14 3.70
CA THR A 288 -2.10 -1.26 4.85
C THR A 288 -1.90 0.21 4.47
N CYS A 289 -0.81 0.54 3.77
CA CYS A 289 -0.53 1.90 3.30
C CYS A 289 -1.64 2.39 2.34
N SER A 290 -2.05 1.57 1.38
CA SER A 290 -3.15 1.88 0.46
C SER A 290 -4.47 2.12 1.21
N THR A 291 -4.71 1.43 2.33
CA THR A 291 -5.87 1.66 3.20
C THR A 291 -5.80 3.05 3.85
N HIS A 292 -4.63 3.49 4.31
CA HIS A 292 -4.44 4.83 4.85
C HIS A 292 -4.64 5.90 3.77
N LEU A 293 -4.09 5.71 2.57
CA LEU A 293 -4.30 6.59 1.42
C LEU A 293 -5.77 6.65 1.00
N SER A 294 -6.49 5.53 1.08
CA SER A 294 -7.93 5.47 0.82
C SER A 294 -8.74 6.34 1.78
N ARG A 295 -8.37 6.37 3.06
CA ARG A 295 -9.01 7.25 4.07
C ARG A 295 -8.76 8.72 3.75
N LEU A 296 -7.52 9.08 3.43
CA LEU A 296 -7.17 10.43 2.99
C LEU A 296 -7.98 10.84 1.75
N GLY A 297 -8.06 9.95 0.75
CA GLY A 297 -8.86 10.17 -0.45
C GLY A 297 -10.34 10.38 -0.13
N ALA A 298 -10.91 9.59 0.78
CA ALA A 298 -12.31 9.75 1.21
C ALA A 298 -12.58 11.10 1.87
N GLU A 299 -11.69 11.58 2.73
CA GLU A 299 -11.83 12.91 3.36
C GLU A 299 -11.67 14.05 2.35
N LEU A 300 -10.71 13.97 1.44
CA LEU A 300 -10.54 14.98 0.38
C LEU A 300 -11.77 15.06 -0.54
N VAL A 301 -12.40 13.93 -0.87
CA VAL A 301 -13.67 13.89 -1.62
C VAL A 301 -14.78 14.61 -0.85
N LEU A 302 -14.97 14.30 0.44
CA LEU A 302 -15.96 14.96 1.28
C LEU A 302 -15.67 16.46 1.41
N TRP A 303 -14.44 16.84 1.73
CA TRP A 303 -14.05 18.22 1.98
C TRP A 303 -14.12 19.12 0.74
N SER A 304 -13.94 18.54 -0.46
CA SER A 304 -14.05 19.27 -1.72
C SER A 304 -15.49 19.36 -2.26
N SER A 305 -16.46 18.67 -1.64
CA SER A 305 -17.87 18.78 -2.03
C SER A 305 -18.44 20.17 -1.74
N SER A 306 -19.51 20.55 -2.46
CA SER A 306 -20.23 21.82 -2.25
C SER A 306 -20.77 21.95 -0.85
N GLU A 307 -21.20 20.84 -0.25
CA GLU A 307 -21.79 20.77 1.08
C GLU A 307 -20.77 21.07 2.18
N PHE A 308 -19.55 20.53 2.06
CA PHE A 308 -18.46 20.80 3.00
C PHE A 308 -17.73 22.10 2.62
N GLY A 309 -17.20 22.20 1.41
CA GLY A 309 -16.47 23.36 0.93
C GLY A 309 -15.20 23.67 1.73
N PHE A 310 -14.59 22.67 2.36
CA PHE A 310 -13.41 22.83 3.23
C PHE A 310 -12.12 22.92 2.44
N CYS A 311 -12.09 22.36 1.23
CA CYS A 311 -10.91 22.46 0.37
C CYS A 311 -11.27 22.49 -1.11
N GLU A 312 -10.29 22.89 -1.92
CA GLU A 312 -10.29 22.77 -3.36
C GLU A 312 -9.02 22.08 -3.81
N LEU A 313 -9.17 20.97 -4.56
CA LEU A 313 -8.04 20.23 -5.11
C LEU A 313 -7.39 21.00 -6.28
N PRO A 314 -6.08 20.80 -6.54
CA PRO A 314 -5.42 21.38 -7.69
C PRO A 314 -6.03 20.90 -9.01
N ASP A 315 -6.03 21.76 -10.04
CA ASP A 315 -6.55 21.42 -11.38
C ASP A 315 -5.82 20.20 -11.98
N ALA A 316 -4.51 20.10 -11.75
CA ALA A 316 -3.69 18.99 -12.23
C ALA A 316 -4.11 17.61 -11.67
N TRP A 317 -4.89 17.59 -10.59
CA TRP A 317 -5.37 16.37 -9.90
C TRP A 317 -6.90 16.25 -9.88
N SER A 318 -7.55 16.99 -10.76
CA SER A 318 -9.00 17.06 -10.90
C SER A 318 -9.40 16.89 -12.36
N SER A 319 -10.65 16.54 -12.62
CA SER A 319 -11.20 16.55 -13.97
C SER A 319 -12.43 17.44 -14.07
N GLY A 320 -12.73 17.90 -15.28
CA GLY A 320 -13.94 18.61 -15.60
C GLY A 320 -15.07 17.68 -16.06
N SER A 321 -16.22 18.28 -16.40
CA SER A 321 -17.33 17.58 -17.02
C SER A 321 -17.50 18.03 -18.48
N SER A 322 -17.74 17.11 -19.38
CA SER A 322 -18.02 17.41 -20.81
C SER A 322 -19.35 18.13 -21.03
N ILE A 323 -20.28 18.05 -20.07
CA ILE A 323 -21.63 18.62 -20.15
C ILE A 323 -21.77 19.83 -19.20
N MET A 324 -21.11 19.80 -18.04
CA MET A 324 -21.24 20.80 -17.00
C MET A 324 -19.91 21.56 -16.84
N PRO A 325 -19.71 22.69 -17.53
CA PRO A 325 -18.39 23.38 -17.56
C PRO A 325 -17.95 23.92 -16.20
N GLN A 326 -18.86 24.14 -15.26
CA GLN A 326 -18.58 24.58 -13.90
C GLN A 326 -18.12 23.45 -12.96
N LYS A 327 -18.25 22.18 -13.37
CA LYS A 327 -18.01 21.03 -12.49
C LYS A 327 -16.53 20.68 -12.45
N LYS A 328 -16.00 20.54 -11.25
CA LYS A 328 -14.64 20.04 -10.97
C LYS A 328 -14.73 18.80 -10.09
N ASN A 329 -14.25 17.67 -10.60
CA ASN A 329 -14.35 16.38 -9.93
C ASN A 329 -13.06 16.06 -9.18
N PRO A 330 -13.11 15.46 -7.99
CA PRO A 330 -11.93 15.06 -7.21
C PRO A 330 -11.43 13.66 -7.61
N ASP A 331 -11.28 13.38 -8.93
CA ASP A 331 -11.03 12.03 -9.45
C ASP A 331 -9.80 11.38 -8.85
N ALA A 332 -8.70 12.13 -8.67
CA ALA A 332 -7.48 11.56 -8.07
C ALA A 332 -7.72 11.10 -6.62
N ALA A 333 -8.49 11.85 -5.83
CA ALA A 333 -8.86 11.45 -4.47
C ALA A 333 -9.79 10.22 -4.46
N GLU A 334 -10.73 10.15 -5.42
CA GLU A 334 -11.57 8.95 -5.60
C GLU A 334 -10.75 7.73 -5.99
N LEU A 335 -9.73 7.91 -6.86
CA LEU A 335 -8.84 6.82 -7.28
C LEU A 335 -7.96 6.33 -6.14
N LEU A 336 -7.51 7.15 -5.19
CA LEU A 336 -6.85 6.67 -3.97
C LEU A 336 -7.75 5.66 -3.24
N ARG A 337 -9.04 5.98 -3.12
CA ARG A 337 -10.03 5.10 -2.49
C ARG A 337 -10.28 3.83 -3.30
N ALA A 338 -10.36 3.94 -4.62
CA ALA A 338 -10.69 2.83 -5.50
C ALA A 338 -9.53 1.85 -5.72
N LYS A 339 -8.26 2.31 -5.61
CA LYS A 339 -7.07 1.46 -5.81
C LYS A 339 -6.74 0.60 -4.59
N ALA A 340 -7.11 0.98 -3.38
CA ALA A 340 -6.81 0.22 -2.17
C ALA A 340 -7.37 -1.22 -2.20
N PRO A 341 -8.63 -1.49 -2.58
CA PRO A 341 -9.15 -2.85 -2.70
C PRO A 341 -8.38 -3.72 -3.70
N ARG A 342 -7.78 -3.15 -4.74
CA ARG A 342 -6.94 -3.88 -5.69
C ARG A 342 -5.72 -4.47 -5.01
N VAL A 343 -4.98 -3.68 -4.25
CA VAL A 343 -3.78 -4.13 -3.51
C VAL A 343 -4.14 -5.14 -2.41
N VAL A 344 -5.26 -4.90 -1.69
CA VAL A 344 -5.79 -5.86 -0.70
C VAL A 344 -6.16 -7.20 -1.37
N GLY A 345 -6.72 -7.14 -2.60
CA GLY A 345 -7.05 -8.33 -3.40
C GLY A 345 -5.80 -9.14 -3.75
N HIS A 346 -4.70 -8.48 -4.13
CA HIS A 346 -3.42 -9.14 -4.42
C HIS A 346 -2.84 -9.84 -3.19
N LEU A 347 -2.85 -9.21 -2.02
CA LEU A 347 -2.45 -9.86 -0.77
C LEU A 347 -3.27 -11.13 -0.48
N SER A 348 -4.59 -11.02 -0.59
CA SER A 348 -5.50 -12.15 -0.35
C SER A 348 -5.29 -13.29 -1.37
N ALA A 349 -5.13 -12.96 -2.64
CA ALA A 349 -4.90 -13.94 -3.70
C ALA A 349 -3.57 -14.67 -3.49
N PHE A 350 -2.50 -13.94 -3.16
CA PHE A 350 -1.19 -14.55 -2.96
C PHE A 350 -1.12 -15.41 -1.69
N HIS A 351 -1.82 -15.06 -0.62
CA HIS A 351 -2.04 -15.99 0.50
C HIS A 351 -2.71 -17.29 0.04
N GLY A 352 -3.65 -17.21 -0.90
CA GLY A 352 -4.29 -18.37 -1.50
C GLY A 352 -3.32 -19.23 -2.31
N VAL A 353 -2.40 -18.64 -3.06
CA VAL A 353 -1.34 -19.35 -3.80
C VAL A 353 -0.42 -20.11 -2.83
N MET A 354 0.01 -19.46 -1.75
CA MET A 354 0.92 -20.05 -0.77
C MET A 354 0.24 -21.12 0.13
N HIS A 355 -1.09 -21.04 0.27
CA HIS A 355 -1.83 -21.92 1.18
C HIS A 355 -1.70 -23.39 0.74
N ALA A 356 -1.21 -24.24 1.67
CA ALA A 356 -1.03 -25.68 1.48
C ALA A 356 -0.14 -26.08 0.28
N LEU A 357 0.63 -25.16 -0.28
CA LEU A 357 1.60 -25.45 -1.32
C LEU A 357 2.74 -26.32 -0.73
N PRO A 358 3.08 -27.47 -1.31
CA PRO A 358 4.23 -28.26 -0.86
C PRO A 358 5.54 -27.47 -0.92
N LEU A 359 6.47 -27.82 -0.05
CA LEU A 359 7.81 -27.20 -0.03
C LEU A 359 8.52 -27.35 -1.38
N THR A 360 9.61 -26.63 -1.54
CA THR A 360 10.41 -26.48 -2.74
C THR A 360 9.74 -25.62 -3.80
N TYR A 361 9.91 -25.94 -5.09
CA TYR A 361 9.32 -25.17 -6.16
C TYR A 361 8.17 -25.96 -6.82
N ASN A 362 7.03 -25.30 -6.93
CA ASN A 362 5.90 -25.71 -7.74
C ASN A 362 5.57 -24.58 -8.73
N LYS A 363 4.99 -24.89 -9.88
CA LYS A 363 4.70 -23.90 -10.92
C LYS A 363 3.70 -22.83 -10.44
N ASP A 364 2.94 -23.09 -9.41
CA ASP A 364 2.07 -22.16 -8.67
C ASP A 364 2.83 -20.87 -8.26
N LEU A 365 4.11 -21.00 -7.92
CA LEU A 365 4.97 -19.86 -7.58
C LEU A 365 5.25 -18.89 -8.75
N GLN A 366 4.78 -19.20 -9.98
CA GLN A 366 4.80 -18.23 -11.06
C GLN A 366 3.86 -17.04 -10.81
N GLU A 367 2.77 -17.29 -10.03
CA GLU A 367 1.79 -16.27 -9.66
C GLU A 367 2.33 -15.24 -8.64
N ASP A 368 3.51 -15.45 -8.07
CA ASP A 368 4.15 -14.52 -7.12
C ASP A 368 4.45 -13.14 -7.75
N LYS A 369 4.68 -13.08 -9.06
CA LYS A 369 5.16 -11.90 -9.78
C LYS A 369 4.08 -10.88 -10.05
N GLU A 370 2.95 -11.28 -10.66
CA GLU A 370 1.91 -10.32 -11.07
C GLU A 370 1.28 -9.63 -9.88
N HIS A 371 1.03 -10.34 -8.77
CA HIS A 371 0.52 -9.76 -7.54
C HIS A 371 1.47 -8.73 -6.94
N LEU A 372 2.78 -9.04 -6.92
CA LEU A 372 3.82 -8.14 -6.42
C LEU A 372 3.96 -6.91 -7.33
N PHE A 373 4.13 -7.13 -8.63
CA PHE A 373 4.42 -6.06 -9.60
C PHE A 373 3.29 -5.04 -9.70
N ASP A 374 2.05 -5.52 -9.78
CA ASP A 374 0.88 -4.63 -9.84
C ASP A 374 0.69 -3.83 -8.54
N SER A 375 0.99 -4.45 -7.39
CA SER A 375 0.94 -3.76 -6.10
C SER A 375 2.01 -2.69 -5.97
N VAL A 376 3.23 -2.96 -6.46
CA VAL A 376 4.33 -1.97 -6.53
C VAL A 376 3.90 -0.78 -7.38
N ASP A 377 3.51 -1.01 -8.63
CA ASP A 377 3.12 0.03 -9.58
C ASP A 377 1.92 0.85 -9.06
N THR A 378 0.93 0.19 -8.45
CA THR A 378 -0.25 0.84 -7.89
C THR A 378 0.11 1.71 -6.68
N LEU A 379 0.97 1.23 -5.79
CA LEU A 379 1.39 1.98 -4.60
C LEU A 379 2.20 3.22 -4.97
N GLU A 380 3.21 3.08 -5.84
CA GLU A 380 4.05 4.19 -6.32
C GLU A 380 3.18 5.32 -6.91
N LEU A 381 2.23 4.95 -7.79
CA LEU A 381 1.33 5.92 -8.41
C LEU A 381 0.40 6.61 -7.40
N THR A 382 -0.12 5.87 -6.41
CA THR A 382 -1.03 6.43 -5.41
C THR A 382 -0.32 7.31 -4.39
N LEU A 383 0.93 6.99 -4.01
CA LEU A 383 1.77 7.86 -3.17
C LEU A 383 2.08 9.18 -3.89
N ALA A 384 2.48 9.11 -5.17
CA ALA A 384 2.73 10.31 -5.98
C ALA A 384 1.48 11.20 -6.10
N ALA A 385 0.31 10.59 -6.33
CA ALA A 385 -0.96 11.32 -6.42
C ALA A 385 -1.35 11.98 -5.08
N ALA A 386 -1.19 11.27 -3.96
CA ALA A 386 -1.46 11.82 -2.62
C ALA A 386 -0.54 13.02 -2.32
N GLY A 387 0.76 12.89 -2.61
CA GLY A 387 1.73 13.97 -2.44
C GLY A 387 1.41 15.18 -3.29
N GLY A 388 1.12 14.98 -4.57
CA GLY A 388 0.79 16.07 -5.50
C GLY A 388 -0.52 16.78 -5.14
N MET A 389 -1.56 16.05 -4.73
CA MET A 389 -2.81 16.64 -4.26
C MET A 389 -2.59 17.48 -2.99
N LEU A 390 -1.96 16.91 -1.97
CA LEU A 390 -1.74 17.61 -0.70
C LEU A 390 -0.82 18.82 -0.83
N ALA A 391 0.19 18.76 -1.67
CA ALA A 391 1.09 19.89 -1.90
C ALA A 391 0.34 21.11 -2.46
N GLY A 392 -0.66 20.90 -3.31
CA GLY A 392 -1.38 21.97 -4.00
C GLY A 392 -2.80 22.23 -3.51
N VAL A 393 -3.34 21.45 -2.55
CA VAL A 393 -4.70 21.66 -2.03
C VAL A 393 -4.83 23.05 -1.37
N ARG A 394 -5.92 23.73 -1.66
CA ARG A 394 -6.29 24.99 -1.01
C ARG A 394 -7.38 24.74 0.03
N PHE A 395 -7.05 24.92 1.29
CA PHE A 395 -8.03 24.81 2.37
C PHE A 395 -8.78 26.12 2.56
N ASN A 396 -10.05 26.05 2.97
CA ASN A 396 -10.93 27.19 3.21
C ASN A 396 -11.08 27.43 4.71
N ARG A 397 -10.24 28.33 5.26
CA ARG A 397 -10.20 28.66 6.70
C ARG A 397 -11.55 29.12 7.24
N GLU A 398 -12.21 30.00 6.49
CA GLU A 398 -13.47 30.61 6.96
C GLU A 398 -14.56 29.54 7.04
N ARG A 399 -14.71 28.72 6.00
CA ARG A 399 -15.71 27.66 5.97
C ARG A 399 -15.50 26.61 7.07
N MET A 400 -14.23 26.25 7.34
CA MET A 400 -13.89 25.33 8.43
C MET A 400 -14.20 25.94 9.79
N ARG A 401 -13.77 27.22 10.02
CA ARG A 401 -14.03 27.93 11.27
C ARG A 401 -15.53 28.05 11.53
N ASP A 402 -16.31 28.47 10.53
CA ASP A 402 -17.75 28.65 10.66
C ASP A 402 -18.46 27.33 10.95
N ALA A 403 -17.99 26.25 10.32
CA ALA A 403 -18.52 24.90 10.61
C ALA A 403 -18.18 24.41 12.03
N ALA A 404 -17.10 24.93 12.65
CA ALA A 404 -16.68 24.64 14.01
C ALA A 404 -17.22 25.65 15.06
N SER A 405 -18.08 26.58 14.68
CA SER A 405 -18.56 27.63 15.59
C SER A 405 -19.87 27.31 16.31
N ASP A 406 -20.44 26.13 16.10
CA ASP A 406 -21.63 25.69 16.78
C ASP A 406 -21.36 25.43 18.26
N GLU A 407 -21.93 26.25 19.15
CA GLU A 407 -21.73 26.16 20.60
C GLU A 407 -22.15 24.81 21.19
N MET A 408 -23.03 24.06 20.53
CA MET A 408 -23.44 22.71 20.99
C MET A 408 -22.23 21.76 21.05
N ILE A 409 -21.16 22.05 20.28
CA ILE A 409 -19.90 21.32 20.32
C ILE A 409 -19.19 21.46 21.68
N ALA A 410 -19.40 22.58 22.40
CA ALA A 410 -18.84 22.84 23.73
C ALA A 410 -19.55 22.10 24.87
N ALA A 411 -20.63 21.34 24.59
CA ALA A 411 -21.38 20.64 25.60
C ALA A 411 -20.50 19.77 26.53
N THR A 412 -19.48 19.09 26.00
CA THR A 412 -18.54 18.31 26.78
C THR A 412 -17.70 19.21 27.71
N ASP A 413 -17.28 20.36 27.24
CA ASP A 413 -16.47 21.30 28.03
C ASP A 413 -17.27 21.89 29.19
N ILE A 414 -18.58 22.11 29.01
CA ILE A 414 -19.49 22.51 30.11
C ILE A 414 -19.64 21.37 31.14
N ALA A 415 -19.72 20.10 30.69
CA ALA A 415 -19.75 18.97 31.61
C ALA A 415 -18.45 18.87 32.42
N ASP A 416 -17.32 19.08 31.79
CA ASP A 416 -15.98 19.08 32.42
C ASP A 416 -15.85 20.26 33.44
N LEU A 417 -16.40 21.44 33.11
CA LEU A 417 -16.50 22.55 34.06
C LEU A 417 -17.27 22.14 35.32
N LEU A 418 -18.46 21.55 35.17
CA LEU A 418 -19.25 21.08 36.28
C LEU A 418 -18.54 20.04 37.13
N VAL A 419 -17.78 19.14 36.51
CA VAL A 419 -16.97 18.15 37.25
C VAL A 419 -15.90 18.86 38.06
N LYS A 420 -15.21 19.87 37.50
CA LYS A 420 -14.22 20.69 38.22
C LYS A 420 -14.87 21.45 39.41
N LEU A 421 -16.13 21.80 39.29
CA LEU A 421 -16.93 22.42 40.36
C LEU A 421 -17.46 21.39 41.37
N GLY A 422 -17.17 20.12 41.22
CA GLY A 422 -17.43 19.05 42.19
C GLY A 422 -18.64 18.17 41.87
N LEU A 423 -19.30 18.32 40.72
CA LEU A 423 -20.42 17.40 40.34
C LEU A 423 -19.84 16.08 39.81
N PRO A 424 -20.45 14.94 40.16
CA PRO A 424 -20.15 13.68 39.49
C PRO A 424 -20.45 13.78 37.98
N PHE A 425 -19.58 13.18 37.12
CA PHE A 425 -19.70 13.30 35.67
C PHE A 425 -21.09 12.94 35.12
N ARG A 426 -21.76 11.91 35.65
CA ARG A 426 -23.10 11.50 35.22
C ARG A 426 -24.15 12.59 35.51
N GLU A 427 -24.04 13.28 36.62
CA GLU A 427 -24.92 14.40 36.97
C GLU A 427 -24.58 15.61 36.07
N ALA A 428 -23.30 15.93 35.90
CA ALA A 428 -22.85 16.98 35.01
C ALA A 428 -23.41 16.79 33.59
N HIS A 429 -23.28 15.57 33.04
CA HIS A 429 -23.86 15.23 31.73
C HIS A 429 -25.38 15.43 31.68
N GLY A 430 -26.12 15.07 32.74
CA GLY A 430 -27.56 15.31 32.82
C GLY A 430 -27.92 16.79 32.82
N VAL A 431 -27.16 17.62 33.54
CA VAL A 431 -27.30 19.08 33.54
C VAL A 431 -27.09 19.66 32.15
N VAL A 432 -25.99 19.28 31.48
CA VAL A 432 -25.68 19.75 30.13
C VAL A 432 -26.76 19.33 29.14
N ALA A 433 -27.27 18.10 29.23
CA ALA A 433 -28.38 17.64 28.39
C ALA A 433 -29.65 18.51 28.61
N GLY A 434 -29.86 19.01 29.81
CA GLY A 434 -30.93 19.96 30.12
C GLY A 434 -30.72 21.32 29.45
N LEU A 435 -29.50 21.88 29.51
CA LEU A 435 -29.13 23.14 28.84
C LEU A 435 -29.29 23.05 27.32
N VAL A 436 -28.75 21.99 26.72
CA VAL A 436 -28.85 21.72 25.28
C VAL A 436 -30.30 21.61 24.85
N ARG A 437 -31.13 20.91 25.61
CA ARG A 437 -32.60 20.83 25.34
C ARG A 437 -33.25 22.20 25.36
N THR A 438 -33.00 23.00 26.39
CA THR A 438 -33.55 24.35 26.52
C THR A 438 -33.15 25.23 25.34
N ALA A 439 -31.90 25.17 24.92
CA ALA A 439 -31.38 25.91 23.78
C ALA A 439 -32.03 25.47 22.46
N VAL A 440 -32.10 24.15 22.21
CA VAL A 440 -32.71 23.56 21.00
C VAL A 440 -34.23 23.90 20.94
N ASP A 441 -34.97 23.72 22.04
CA ASP A 441 -36.39 23.97 22.06
C ASP A 441 -36.75 25.44 21.86
N SER A 442 -35.85 26.35 22.26
CA SER A 442 -36.01 27.80 22.05
C SER A 442 -35.37 28.33 20.74
N GLY A 443 -34.65 27.48 19.99
CA GLY A 443 -33.98 27.89 18.76
C GLY A 443 -32.82 28.89 18.98
N ARG A 444 -32.19 28.89 20.18
CA ARG A 444 -31.13 29.81 20.59
C ARG A 444 -29.80 29.10 20.81
N ALA A 445 -28.72 29.84 20.79
CA ALA A 445 -27.41 29.37 21.20
C ALA A 445 -27.33 29.17 22.72
N LEU A 446 -26.38 28.39 23.21
CA LEU A 446 -26.17 28.19 24.66
C LEU A 446 -25.81 29.51 25.39
N SER A 447 -25.04 30.36 24.73
CA SER A 447 -24.66 31.70 25.24
C SER A 447 -25.82 32.68 25.34
N GLU A 448 -26.93 32.44 24.64
CA GLU A 448 -28.13 33.29 24.67
C GLU A 448 -29.15 32.90 25.77
N LEU A 449 -28.87 31.83 26.52
CA LEU A 449 -29.68 31.44 27.64
C LEU A 449 -29.56 32.43 28.80
N SER A 450 -30.67 32.89 29.31
CA SER A 450 -30.68 33.82 30.45
C SER A 450 -30.28 33.15 31.77
N GLY A 451 -29.78 33.93 32.74
CA GLY A 451 -29.44 33.45 34.06
C GLY A 451 -30.53 32.69 34.75
N PRO A 452 -31.82 33.16 34.72
CA PRO A 452 -32.97 32.39 35.26
C PRO A 452 -33.20 31.03 34.59
N GLU A 453 -33.00 30.92 33.25
CA GLU A 453 -33.14 29.64 32.52
C GLU A 453 -31.98 28.68 32.89
N ILE A 454 -30.78 29.17 33.00
CA ILE A 454 -29.63 28.38 33.46
C ILE A 454 -29.85 27.90 34.90
N SER A 455 -30.35 28.79 35.78
CA SER A 455 -30.65 28.46 37.18
C SER A 455 -31.74 27.39 37.35
N LEU A 456 -32.73 27.38 36.43
CA LEU A 456 -33.75 26.32 36.41
C LEU A 456 -33.18 24.94 36.06
N VAL A 457 -32.14 24.90 35.25
CA VAL A 457 -31.49 23.65 34.92
C VAL A 457 -30.53 23.24 36.04
N ASN A 458 -29.69 24.17 36.51
CA ASN A 458 -28.79 23.92 37.64
C ASN A 458 -28.33 25.23 38.29
N PRO A 459 -28.61 25.45 39.60
CA PRO A 459 -28.26 26.67 40.32
C PRO A 459 -26.74 26.91 40.38
N LEU A 460 -25.89 25.87 40.45
CA LEU A 460 -24.43 25.98 40.48
C LEU A 460 -23.90 26.67 39.23
N LEU A 461 -24.44 26.35 38.04
CA LEU A 461 -24.03 27.03 36.81
C LEU A 461 -24.45 28.51 36.80
N ALA A 462 -25.56 28.85 37.39
CA ALA A 462 -25.99 30.24 37.49
C ALA A 462 -25.07 31.08 38.40
N GLU A 463 -24.46 30.45 39.41
CA GLU A 463 -23.41 31.07 40.26
C GLU A 463 -22.07 31.23 39.55
N HIS A 464 -21.81 30.40 38.51
CA HIS A 464 -20.57 30.36 37.72
C HIS A 464 -20.81 30.79 36.26
N THR A 465 -21.66 31.82 36.03
CA THR A 465 -22.03 32.28 34.70
C THR A 465 -20.79 32.80 33.89
N GLN A 466 -19.84 33.42 34.59
CA GLN A 466 -18.64 33.95 33.92
C GLN A 466 -17.74 32.81 33.37
N GLU A 467 -17.56 31.76 34.15
CA GLU A 467 -16.83 30.55 33.75
C GLU A 467 -17.58 29.83 32.62
N LEU A 468 -18.92 29.74 32.67
CA LEU A 468 -19.70 29.17 31.59
C LEU A 468 -19.52 29.97 30.29
N HIS A 469 -19.61 31.30 30.34
CA HIS A 469 -19.36 32.12 29.15
C HIS A 469 -17.95 31.94 28.61
N SER A 470 -16.94 31.84 29.48
CA SER A 470 -15.55 31.57 29.04
C SER A 470 -15.42 30.20 28.37
N VAL A 471 -16.12 29.17 28.85
CA VAL A 471 -16.15 27.87 28.21
C VAL A 471 -16.85 27.92 26.85
N LEU A 472 -17.81 28.80 26.63
CA LEU A 472 -18.54 28.94 25.37
C LEU A 472 -17.76 29.73 24.30
N GLU A 473 -16.63 30.35 24.64
CA GLU A 473 -15.74 30.95 23.63
C GLU A 473 -15.07 29.88 22.77
N GLN A 474 -15.15 30.02 21.45
CA GLN A 474 -14.63 29.05 20.48
C GLN A 474 -13.15 28.68 20.73
N SER A 475 -12.32 29.64 21.11
CA SER A 475 -10.90 29.40 21.44
C SER A 475 -10.74 28.45 22.64
N SER A 476 -11.65 28.49 23.61
CA SER A 476 -11.61 27.64 24.79
C SER A 476 -11.77 26.16 24.45
N TRP A 477 -12.62 25.82 23.48
CA TRP A 477 -12.91 24.41 23.12
C TRP A 477 -11.70 23.69 22.58
N LEU A 478 -10.81 24.40 21.87
CA LEU A 478 -9.58 23.86 21.32
C LEU A 478 -8.48 23.81 22.39
N GLU A 479 -8.31 24.90 23.15
CA GLU A 479 -7.22 25.03 24.12
C GLU A 479 -7.43 24.25 25.41
N SER A 480 -8.67 23.80 25.69
CA SER A 480 -8.97 22.93 26.83
C SER A 480 -8.42 21.51 26.69
N LYS A 481 -8.08 21.06 25.49
CA LYS A 481 -7.62 19.69 25.18
C LYS A 481 -6.11 19.54 25.42
N VAL A 482 -5.69 19.62 26.67
CA VAL A 482 -4.27 19.70 27.12
C VAL A 482 -3.61 18.35 27.38
N SER A 483 -4.35 17.24 27.27
CA SER A 483 -3.79 15.90 27.39
C SER A 483 -2.72 15.66 26.31
N GLU A 484 -1.75 14.78 26.59
CA GLU A 484 -0.76 14.35 25.61
C GLU A 484 -1.44 13.83 24.35
N GLY A 485 -0.98 14.28 23.19
CA GLY A 485 -1.64 13.97 21.90
C GLY A 485 -2.94 14.73 21.63
N GLY A 486 -3.35 15.64 22.52
CA GLY A 486 -4.54 16.48 22.34
C GLY A 486 -4.40 17.55 21.27
N THR A 487 -5.50 18.29 21.00
CA THR A 487 -5.54 19.28 19.91
C THR A 487 -5.21 20.71 20.35
N SER A 488 -4.93 21.00 21.64
CA SER A 488 -4.53 22.37 22.00
C SER A 488 -3.27 22.78 21.25
N LEU A 489 -3.12 24.05 20.94
CA LEU A 489 -2.01 24.54 20.11
C LEU A 489 -0.63 24.17 20.68
N ALA A 490 -0.49 24.15 22.01
CA ALA A 490 0.72 23.68 22.68
C ALA A 490 1.01 22.22 22.34
N ARG A 491 0.00 21.36 22.38
CA ARG A 491 0.12 19.92 22.07
C ARG A 491 0.37 19.65 20.58
N VAL A 492 -0.20 20.46 19.71
CA VAL A 492 0.08 20.36 18.26
C VAL A 492 1.51 20.74 17.94
N ARG A 493 2.06 21.78 18.63
CA ARG A 493 3.48 22.14 18.48
C ARG A 493 4.41 21.02 18.93
N GLU A 494 4.14 20.39 20.06
CA GLU A 494 4.90 19.20 20.50
C GLU A 494 4.85 18.07 19.47
N GLN A 495 3.68 17.79 18.89
CA GLN A 495 3.55 16.78 17.83
C GLN A 495 4.33 17.13 16.57
N LEU A 496 4.42 18.41 16.19
CA LEU A 496 5.25 18.88 15.08
C LEU A 496 6.75 18.64 15.35
N GLU A 497 7.20 18.88 16.57
CA GLU A 497 8.59 18.61 16.96
C GLU A 497 8.91 17.12 16.91
N LEU A 498 8.02 16.28 17.43
CA LEU A 498 8.15 14.82 17.33
C LEU A 498 8.14 14.33 15.87
N ALA A 499 7.31 14.94 15.01
CA ALA A 499 7.25 14.59 13.61
C ALA A 499 8.53 14.99 12.85
N ARG A 500 9.14 16.13 13.20
CA ARG A 500 10.45 16.52 12.65
C ARG A 500 11.57 15.57 13.08
N ALA A 501 11.58 15.17 14.36
CA ALA A 501 12.52 14.17 14.86
C ALA A 501 12.38 12.83 14.12
N GLU A 502 11.15 12.33 13.94
CA GLU A 502 10.90 11.08 13.19
C GLU A 502 11.43 11.14 11.75
N LEU A 503 11.42 12.31 11.10
CA LEU A 503 12.02 12.49 9.77
C LEU A 503 13.55 12.59 9.82
N GLY A 504 14.13 13.12 10.91
CA GLY A 504 15.57 13.31 11.08
C GLY A 504 16.32 12.07 11.57
N ASP A 505 15.72 11.30 12.49
CA ASP A 505 16.39 10.20 13.21
C ASP A 505 16.74 8.96 12.36
N ARG A 506 16.34 8.90 11.09
CA ARG A 506 16.54 7.71 10.24
C ARG A 506 17.43 7.97 9.01
N ASP A 507 18.18 9.05 9.02
CA ASP A 507 19.17 9.37 7.97
C ASP A 507 20.62 9.14 8.42
N GLU A 508 20.84 8.69 9.69
CA GLU A 508 22.11 8.20 10.23
C GLU A 508 22.14 6.66 10.27
#